data_5a160e56eccf1129d5fc6f6e92fed0a7
#
_entry.id   5a160e56eccf1129d5fc6f6e92fed0a7
#
_cell.length_a   1.000
_cell.length_b   1.000
_cell.length_c   1.000
_cell.angle_alpha   90.00
_cell.angle_beta   90.00
_cell.angle_gamma   90.00
#
_symmetry.space_group_name_H-M   'P 1'
#
loop_
_entity.id
_entity.type
_entity.pdbx_description
1 polymer ?
#
loop_
_entity_poly.entity_id
_entity_poly.type
_entity_poly.pdbx_seq_one_letter_code
_entity_poly.pdbx_strand_id
1 'polypeptide(L)'
;PHIAEEFWNKVGRDDILAKFVMPILETEPSDIRVLALENYIKEIISSGRNLRTLAERHSDNEITKVVIQTSPKGKNDLASESISLHKDDFDFKENGQSHVKSLEAFKDESTRGEVFQTWNSITIGGKKTRGRIHTWLDGERELISEGINEAEVIRDNSDFIASALEVESVEVYVAGEDEDVGGKARISFPLEPGIAFV
;
A
#
# COMPACT_ATOMS: atom_id res chain seq x y z
N PRO A 1 -35.68 2.04 -15.67
CA PRO A 1 -35.24 2.55 -16.98
C PRO A 1 -35.79 3.95 -17.23
N HIS A 2 -37.12 4.19 -17.02
CA HIS A 2 -37.76 5.47 -17.34
C HIS A 2 -37.22 6.67 -16.54
N ILE A 3 -36.89 6.51 -15.26
CA ILE A 3 -36.36 7.59 -14.42
C ILE A 3 -34.98 8.04 -14.94
N ALA A 4 -34.14 7.12 -15.36
CA ALA A 4 -32.83 7.43 -15.89
C ALA A 4 -32.92 8.17 -17.24
N GLU A 5 -33.87 7.78 -18.11
CA GLU A 5 -34.15 8.45 -19.39
C GLU A 5 -34.72 9.87 -19.16
N GLU A 6 -35.62 10.06 -18.19
CA GLU A 6 -36.14 11.38 -17.82
C GLU A 6 -35.03 12.30 -17.30
N PHE A 7 -34.11 11.77 -16.49
CA PHE A 7 -32.98 12.54 -16.01
C PHE A 7 -32.02 12.91 -17.16
N TRP A 8 -31.77 11.97 -18.08
CA TRP A 8 -30.95 12.16 -19.27
C TRP A 8 -31.47 13.29 -20.14
N ASN A 9 -32.79 13.32 -20.39
CA ASN A 9 -33.44 14.41 -21.12
C ASN A 9 -33.35 15.76 -20.39
N LYS A 10 -33.47 15.76 -19.04
CA LYS A 10 -33.35 16.99 -18.24
C LYS A 10 -31.95 17.62 -18.28
N VAL A 11 -30.90 16.84 -18.53
CA VAL A 11 -29.54 17.36 -18.75
C VAL A 11 -29.26 17.77 -20.19
N GLY A 12 -30.31 17.87 -21.02
CA GLY A 12 -30.22 18.40 -22.38
C GLY A 12 -29.77 17.41 -23.45
N ARG A 13 -29.97 16.10 -23.21
CA ARG A 13 -29.70 15.05 -24.17
C ARG A 13 -31.00 14.59 -24.83
N ASP A 14 -31.02 14.57 -26.15
CA ASP A 14 -32.19 14.20 -26.96
C ASP A 14 -32.14 12.72 -27.42
N ASP A 15 -31.02 12.04 -27.17
CA ASP A 15 -30.82 10.63 -27.49
C ASP A 15 -31.28 9.72 -26.35
N ILE A 16 -31.51 8.45 -26.63
CA ILE A 16 -31.91 7.45 -25.63
C ILE A 16 -30.67 6.98 -24.86
N LEU A 17 -30.68 7.14 -23.53
CA LEU A 17 -29.57 6.73 -22.64
C LEU A 17 -29.10 5.29 -22.91
N ALA A 18 -30.05 4.37 -23.14
CA ALA A 18 -29.73 2.96 -23.45
C ALA A 18 -28.92 2.76 -24.73
N LYS A 19 -28.91 3.75 -25.65
CA LYS A 19 -28.11 3.75 -26.88
C LYS A 19 -26.81 4.52 -26.74
N PHE A 20 -26.61 5.21 -25.61
CA PHE A 20 -25.39 5.95 -25.39
C PHE A 20 -24.23 4.98 -25.18
N VAL A 21 -23.27 5.02 -26.09
CA VAL A 21 -22.02 4.28 -25.93
C VAL A 21 -21.11 5.14 -25.07
N MET A 22 -20.88 4.73 -23.83
CA MET A 22 -19.89 5.40 -22.99
C MET A 22 -18.54 5.37 -23.72
N PRO A 23 -17.88 6.52 -23.88
CA PRO A 23 -16.54 6.52 -24.43
C PRO A 23 -15.65 5.62 -23.58
N ILE A 24 -14.89 4.76 -24.22
CA ILE A 24 -13.83 4.01 -23.55
C ILE A 24 -12.77 5.05 -23.22
N LEU A 25 -12.64 5.36 -21.94
CA LEU A 25 -11.52 6.15 -21.45
C LEU A 25 -10.27 5.28 -21.60
N GLU A 26 -9.39 5.66 -22.49
CA GLU A 26 -8.04 5.10 -22.51
C GLU A 26 -7.36 5.55 -21.23
N THR A 27 -7.01 4.60 -20.35
CA THR A 27 -6.26 4.91 -19.13
C THR A 27 -4.83 5.25 -19.50
N GLU A 28 -4.44 6.47 -19.23
CA GLU A 28 -3.04 6.90 -19.34
C GLU A 28 -2.23 6.26 -18.19
N PRO A 29 -0.92 6.06 -18.36
CA PRO A 29 -0.06 5.52 -17.29
C PRO A 29 -0.17 6.28 -15.96
N SER A 30 -0.45 7.59 -16.01
CA SER A 30 -0.74 8.43 -14.83
C SER A 30 -1.99 7.98 -14.08
N ASP A 31 -3.01 7.48 -14.79
CA ASP A 31 -4.27 7.05 -14.20
C ASP A 31 -4.09 5.77 -13.38
N ILE A 32 -3.23 4.85 -13.84
CA ILE A 32 -2.89 3.61 -13.11
C ILE A 32 -2.26 3.93 -11.77
N ARG A 33 -1.39 4.93 -11.71
CA ARG A 33 -0.74 5.39 -10.47
C ARG A 33 -1.72 6.09 -9.52
N VAL A 34 -2.60 6.91 -10.06
CA VAL A 34 -3.67 7.55 -9.26
C VAL A 34 -4.59 6.49 -8.65
N LEU A 35 -5.00 5.50 -9.44
CA LEU A 35 -5.80 4.37 -8.95
C LEU A 35 -5.06 3.57 -7.86
N ALA A 36 -3.75 3.38 -8.01
CA ALA A 36 -2.94 2.70 -7.01
C ALA A 36 -2.85 3.50 -5.71
N LEU A 37 -2.71 4.83 -5.77
CA LEU A 37 -2.74 5.71 -4.60
C LEU A 37 -4.11 5.69 -3.91
N GLU A 38 -5.21 5.76 -4.66
CA GLU A 38 -6.55 5.62 -4.09
C GLU A 38 -6.75 4.27 -3.40
N ASN A 39 -6.30 3.19 -4.02
CA ASN A 39 -6.38 1.86 -3.43
C ASN A 39 -5.54 1.77 -2.16
N TYR A 40 -4.35 2.35 -2.15
CA TYR A 40 -3.50 2.42 -0.96
C TYR A 40 -4.23 3.07 0.23
N ILE A 41 -4.87 4.23 0.04
CA ILE A 41 -5.65 4.87 1.09
C ILE A 41 -6.87 4.03 1.51
N LYS A 42 -7.56 3.40 0.56
CA LYS A 42 -8.68 2.49 0.86
C LYS A 42 -8.24 1.28 1.70
N GLU A 43 -7.08 0.70 1.41
CA GLU A 43 -6.52 -0.41 2.18
C GLU A 43 -6.11 0.01 3.60
N ILE A 44 -5.55 1.21 3.78
CA ILE A 44 -5.28 1.78 5.11
C ILE A 44 -6.59 1.88 5.91
N ILE A 45 -7.64 2.43 5.33
CA ILE A 45 -8.93 2.57 5.99
C ILE A 45 -9.57 1.21 6.30
N SER A 46 -9.53 0.26 5.35
CA SER A 46 -10.06 -1.08 5.52
C SER A 46 -9.36 -1.83 6.66
N SER A 47 -8.01 -1.83 6.63
CA SER A 47 -7.17 -2.44 7.66
C SER A 47 -7.35 -1.74 9.01
N GLY A 48 -7.44 -0.41 9.02
CA GLY A 48 -7.69 0.39 10.21
C GLY A 48 -9.01 0.03 10.87
N ARG A 49 -10.11 -0.06 10.13
CA ARG A 49 -11.43 -0.45 10.68
C ARG A 49 -11.40 -1.83 11.35
N ASN A 50 -10.73 -2.80 10.72
CA ASN A 50 -10.57 -4.14 11.30
C ASN A 50 -9.77 -4.10 12.60
N LEU A 51 -8.67 -3.35 12.62
CA LEU A 51 -7.82 -3.21 13.81
C LEU A 51 -8.53 -2.41 14.92
N ARG A 52 -9.29 -1.36 14.60
CA ARG A 52 -10.10 -0.61 15.56
C ARG A 52 -11.10 -1.51 16.27
N THR A 53 -11.84 -2.33 15.51
CA THR A 53 -12.79 -3.29 16.08
C THR A 53 -12.10 -4.27 17.06
N LEU A 54 -10.84 -4.65 16.77
CA LEU A 54 -10.06 -5.49 17.67
C LEU A 54 -9.60 -4.71 18.92
N ALA A 55 -9.13 -3.48 18.75
CA ALA A 55 -8.68 -2.63 19.83
C ALA A 55 -9.82 -2.33 20.83
N GLU A 56 -11.02 -1.98 20.34
CA GLU A 56 -12.22 -1.75 21.14
C GLU A 56 -12.65 -2.97 21.99
N ARG A 57 -12.35 -4.18 21.52
CA ARG A 57 -12.64 -5.42 22.27
C ARG A 57 -11.64 -5.69 23.40
N HIS A 58 -10.45 -5.12 23.32
CA HIS A 58 -9.35 -5.39 24.25
C HIS A 58 -8.97 -4.21 25.14
N SER A 59 -9.59 -3.05 24.94
CA SER A 59 -9.35 -1.84 25.72
C SER A 59 -10.68 -1.19 26.08
N ASP A 60 -10.82 -0.80 27.34
CA ASP A 60 -11.93 0.03 27.81
C ASP A 60 -11.65 1.54 27.61
N ASN A 61 -10.48 1.88 27.08
CA ASN A 61 -10.10 3.27 26.80
C ASN A 61 -10.71 3.73 25.49
N GLU A 62 -11.12 5.00 25.46
CA GLU A 62 -11.56 5.65 24.24
C GLU A 62 -10.39 5.76 23.24
N ILE A 63 -10.63 5.32 22.02
CA ILE A 63 -9.65 5.41 20.94
C ILE A 63 -9.81 6.77 20.26
N THR A 64 -8.84 7.65 20.46
CA THR A 64 -8.88 9.01 19.92
C THR A 64 -7.91 9.23 18.76
N LYS A 65 -6.93 8.34 18.60
CA LYS A 65 -5.85 8.55 17.65
C LYS A 65 -5.49 7.26 16.92
N VAL A 66 -5.11 7.39 15.65
CA VAL A 66 -4.45 6.34 14.88
C VAL A 66 -3.02 6.75 14.54
N VAL A 67 -2.10 5.83 14.74
CA VAL A 67 -0.69 5.95 14.35
C VAL A 67 -0.44 5.06 13.15
N ILE A 68 0.12 5.62 12.10
CA ILE A 68 0.47 4.93 10.86
C ILE A 68 1.97 5.00 10.65
N GLN A 69 2.62 3.84 10.67
CA GLN A 69 4.06 3.69 10.48
C GLN A 69 4.37 3.23 9.06
N THR A 70 5.10 4.04 8.30
CA THR A 70 5.48 3.71 6.92
C THR A 70 6.55 2.62 6.87
N SER A 71 6.80 2.09 5.67
CA SER A 71 7.83 1.10 5.43
C SER A 71 9.24 1.68 5.63
N PRO A 72 10.18 0.93 6.25
CA PRO A 72 11.57 1.33 6.30
C PRO A 72 12.20 1.43 4.91
N LYS A 73 13.10 2.41 4.71
CA LYS A 73 13.80 2.61 3.44
C LYS A 73 14.43 1.33 2.90
N GLY A 74 15.10 0.54 3.74
CA GLY A 74 15.72 -0.71 3.31
C GLY A 74 14.75 -1.73 2.72
N LYS A 75 13.48 -1.75 3.17
CA LYS A 75 12.44 -2.59 2.57
C LYS A 75 11.96 -2.04 1.23
N ASN A 76 11.86 -0.72 1.10
CA ASN A 76 11.52 -0.05 -0.15
C ASN A 76 12.60 -0.30 -1.21
N ASP A 77 13.88 -0.21 -0.83
CA ASP A 77 15.02 -0.49 -1.72
C ASP A 77 15.00 -1.95 -2.21
N LEU A 78 14.75 -2.93 -1.32
CA LEU A 78 14.63 -4.33 -1.68
C LEU A 78 13.40 -4.62 -2.55
N ALA A 79 12.31 -3.92 -2.34
CA ALA A 79 11.10 -4.05 -3.15
C ALA A 79 11.34 -3.49 -4.57
N SER A 80 11.93 -2.31 -4.68
CA SER A 80 12.27 -1.71 -5.98
C SER A 80 13.24 -2.58 -6.77
N GLU A 81 14.27 -3.14 -6.12
CA GLU A 81 15.20 -4.10 -6.73
C GLU A 81 14.47 -5.35 -7.24
N SER A 82 13.60 -5.94 -6.41
CA SER A 82 12.85 -7.13 -6.80
C SER A 82 11.90 -6.87 -7.97
N ILE A 83 11.28 -5.68 -8.05
CA ILE A 83 10.42 -5.28 -9.17
C ILE A 83 11.24 -5.17 -10.46
N SER A 84 12.44 -4.58 -10.39
CA SER A 84 13.33 -4.51 -11.54
C SER A 84 13.67 -5.90 -12.08
N LEU A 85 14.09 -6.80 -11.20
CA LEU A 85 14.40 -8.18 -11.58
C LEU A 85 13.19 -8.96 -12.10
N HIS A 86 12.00 -8.70 -11.54
CA HIS A 86 10.77 -9.33 -12.01
C HIS A 86 10.40 -8.94 -13.45
N LYS A 87 10.69 -7.70 -13.84
CA LYS A 87 10.51 -7.24 -15.23
C LYS A 87 11.44 -7.97 -16.21
N ASP A 88 12.59 -8.45 -15.71
CA ASP A 88 13.59 -9.18 -16.47
C ASP A 88 13.40 -10.72 -16.39
N ASP A 89 12.24 -11.20 -15.99
CA ASP A 89 11.90 -12.62 -15.84
C ASP A 89 12.88 -13.42 -14.94
N PHE A 90 13.41 -12.75 -13.90
CA PHE A 90 14.37 -13.35 -12.98
C PHE A 90 13.75 -14.48 -12.15
N ASP A 91 14.42 -15.67 -12.12
CA ASP A 91 13.99 -16.77 -11.29
C ASP A 91 14.43 -16.57 -9.82
N PHE A 92 13.50 -16.07 -9.00
CA PHE A 92 13.73 -15.82 -7.58
C PHE A 92 13.98 -17.11 -6.76
N LYS A 93 13.46 -18.27 -7.20
CA LYS A 93 13.64 -19.51 -6.47
C LYS A 93 15.03 -20.07 -6.68
N GLU A 94 15.52 -20.02 -7.90
CA GLU A 94 16.83 -20.56 -8.27
C GLU A 94 17.94 -19.58 -7.90
N ASN A 95 17.80 -18.31 -8.25
CA ASN A 95 18.87 -17.32 -8.19
C ASN A 95 18.76 -16.33 -7.02
N GLY A 96 17.59 -16.23 -6.36
CA GLY A 96 17.30 -15.22 -5.36
C GLY A 96 18.25 -15.22 -4.17
N GLN A 97 18.66 -16.40 -3.68
CA GLN A 97 19.61 -16.50 -2.57
C GLN A 97 21.00 -15.95 -2.91
N SER A 98 21.47 -16.20 -4.12
CA SER A 98 22.77 -15.71 -4.57
C SER A 98 22.72 -14.20 -4.78
N HIS A 99 21.61 -13.71 -5.34
CA HIS A 99 21.40 -12.29 -5.57
C HIS A 99 21.35 -11.50 -4.24
N VAL A 100 20.52 -11.89 -3.27
CA VAL A 100 20.41 -11.16 -1.99
C VAL A 100 21.75 -11.11 -1.24
N LYS A 101 22.57 -12.16 -1.33
CA LYS A 101 23.91 -12.18 -0.71
C LYS A 101 24.89 -11.20 -1.37
N SER A 102 24.64 -10.80 -2.61
CA SER A 102 25.47 -9.82 -3.31
C SER A 102 25.12 -8.35 -2.93
N LEU A 103 23.95 -8.13 -2.35
CA LEU A 103 23.49 -6.80 -1.96
C LEU A 103 24.34 -6.22 -0.83
N GLU A 104 24.63 -4.91 -0.88
CA GLU A 104 25.39 -4.20 0.15
C GLU A 104 24.74 -4.34 1.53
N ALA A 105 23.40 -4.20 1.60
CA ALA A 105 22.63 -4.34 2.84
C ALA A 105 22.78 -5.74 3.50
N PHE A 106 23.15 -6.78 2.75
CA PHE A 106 23.36 -8.13 3.27
C PHE A 106 24.76 -8.30 3.89
N LYS A 107 25.70 -7.43 3.60
CA LYS A 107 27.08 -7.51 4.10
C LYS A 107 27.17 -7.16 5.58
N ASP A 108 26.24 -6.33 6.07
CA ASP A 108 26.16 -6.00 7.49
C ASP A 108 25.56 -7.18 8.28
N GLU A 109 26.37 -7.69 9.24
CA GLU A 109 25.98 -8.85 10.07
C GLU A 109 24.74 -8.59 10.93
N SER A 110 24.53 -7.34 11.37
CA SER A 110 23.42 -6.97 12.24
C SER A 110 22.07 -6.96 11.52
N THR A 111 22.04 -6.67 10.23
CA THR A 111 20.82 -6.55 9.41
C THR A 111 20.61 -7.74 8.48
N ARG A 112 21.62 -8.59 8.29
CA ARG A 112 21.62 -9.73 7.33
C ARG A 112 20.38 -10.60 7.43
N GLY A 113 19.98 -10.96 8.66
CA GLY A 113 18.82 -11.83 8.89
C GLY A 113 17.52 -11.16 8.47
N GLU A 114 17.36 -9.87 8.75
CA GLU A 114 16.19 -9.07 8.37
C GLU A 114 16.12 -8.87 6.85
N VAL A 115 17.25 -8.53 6.23
CA VAL A 115 17.35 -8.39 4.77
C VAL A 115 16.91 -9.68 4.07
N PHE A 116 17.38 -10.83 4.54
CA PHE A 116 17.02 -12.12 3.96
C PHE A 116 15.54 -12.45 4.15
N GLN A 117 14.98 -12.23 5.34
CA GLN A 117 13.57 -12.44 5.62
C GLN A 117 12.68 -11.52 4.78
N THR A 118 13.06 -10.25 4.67
CA THR A 118 12.37 -9.25 3.86
C THR A 118 12.38 -9.63 2.40
N TRP A 119 13.54 -9.98 1.85
CA TRP A 119 13.70 -10.46 0.48
C TRP A 119 12.78 -11.63 0.17
N ASN A 120 12.83 -12.67 1.01
CA ASN A 120 11.96 -13.83 0.82
C ASN A 120 10.48 -13.49 0.91
N SER A 121 10.09 -12.60 1.82
CA SER A 121 8.71 -12.15 1.95
C SER A 121 8.22 -11.41 0.71
N ILE A 122 9.09 -10.63 0.07
CA ILE A 122 8.78 -9.90 -1.16
C ILE A 122 8.71 -10.86 -2.35
N THR A 123 9.69 -11.73 -2.52
CA THR A 123 9.90 -12.48 -3.77
C THR A 123 9.22 -13.85 -3.80
N ILE A 124 9.35 -14.63 -2.74
CA ILE A 124 8.90 -16.03 -2.69
C ILE A 124 7.62 -16.19 -1.86
N GLY A 125 7.53 -15.45 -0.75
CA GLY A 125 6.46 -15.60 0.24
C GLY A 125 6.69 -16.78 1.20
N GLY A 126 5.63 -17.13 1.94
CA GLY A 126 5.63 -18.20 2.92
C GLY A 126 4.94 -19.49 2.43
N LYS A 127 4.80 -20.47 3.33
CA LYS A 127 4.14 -21.76 3.00
C LYS A 127 2.70 -21.62 2.51
N LYS A 128 2.00 -20.55 2.89
CA LYS A 128 0.58 -20.30 2.56
C LYS A 128 0.36 -19.01 1.77
N THR A 129 1.40 -18.23 1.53
CA THR A 129 1.31 -16.92 0.88
C THR A 129 2.29 -16.85 -0.29
N ARG A 130 1.89 -16.16 -1.35
CA ARG A 130 2.81 -15.82 -2.45
C ARG A 130 3.69 -14.64 -2.02
N GLY A 131 4.83 -14.46 -2.66
CA GLY A 131 5.63 -13.25 -2.50
C GLY A 131 4.84 -12.01 -2.93
N ARG A 132 5.06 -10.89 -2.25
CA ARG A 132 4.35 -9.62 -2.52
C ARG A 132 4.49 -9.15 -3.95
N ILE A 133 5.63 -9.39 -4.57
CA ILE A 133 5.89 -9.07 -5.97
C ILE A 133 4.83 -9.62 -6.93
N HIS A 134 4.21 -10.75 -6.58
CA HIS A 134 3.17 -11.39 -7.39
C HIS A 134 1.75 -10.92 -7.03
N THR A 135 1.60 -10.14 -5.96
CA THR A 135 0.31 -9.59 -5.52
C THR A 135 0.16 -8.11 -5.85
N TRP A 136 1.28 -7.37 -5.92
CA TRP A 136 1.25 -5.97 -6.33
C TRP A 136 0.73 -5.80 -7.75
N LEU A 137 -0.19 -4.86 -7.91
CA LEU A 137 -0.70 -4.43 -9.21
C LEU A 137 0.34 -3.60 -9.96
N ASP A 138 0.17 -3.42 -11.25
CA ASP A 138 1.15 -2.69 -12.08
C ASP A 138 1.36 -1.24 -11.59
N GLY A 139 0.28 -0.53 -11.25
CA GLY A 139 0.39 0.83 -10.69
C GLY A 139 1.10 0.87 -9.32
N GLU A 140 0.93 -0.15 -8.47
CA GLU A 140 1.65 -0.27 -7.19
C GLU A 140 3.14 -0.52 -7.42
N ARG A 141 3.49 -1.37 -8.38
CA ARG A 141 4.89 -1.62 -8.77
C ARG A 141 5.55 -0.35 -9.31
N GLU A 142 4.82 0.46 -10.09
CA GLU A 142 5.33 1.74 -10.57
C GLU A 142 5.60 2.69 -9.41
N LEU A 143 4.66 2.88 -8.50
CA LEU A 143 4.81 3.73 -7.31
C LEU A 143 6.02 3.32 -6.46
N ILE A 144 6.19 2.02 -6.18
CA ILE A 144 7.31 1.50 -5.40
C ILE A 144 8.64 1.74 -6.16
N SER A 145 8.67 1.46 -7.47
CA SER A 145 9.89 1.62 -8.28
C SER A 145 10.34 3.08 -8.39
N GLU A 146 9.41 4.03 -8.36
CA GLU A 146 9.70 5.47 -8.41
C GLU A 146 10.00 6.07 -7.04
N GLY A 147 9.89 5.27 -5.95
CA GLY A 147 10.17 5.73 -4.59
C GLY A 147 9.08 6.63 -4.03
N ILE A 148 7.83 6.13 -4.01
CA ILE A 148 6.72 6.85 -3.40
C ILE A 148 7.03 7.37 -2.00
N ASN A 149 6.69 8.62 -1.72
CA ASN A 149 6.69 9.19 -0.38
C ASN A 149 5.37 8.85 0.34
N GLU A 150 5.30 7.64 0.92
CA GLU A 150 4.11 7.15 1.62
C GLU A 150 3.66 8.11 2.73
N ALA A 151 4.60 8.68 3.48
CA ALA A 151 4.29 9.58 4.59
C ALA A 151 3.58 10.87 4.12
N GLU A 152 4.01 11.42 2.99
CA GLU A 152 3.37 12.58 2.39
C GLU A 152 1.94 12.23 1.91
N VAL A 153 1.79 11.13 1.19
CA VAL A 153 0.48 10.66 0.72
C VAL A 153 -0.49 10.46 1.88
N ILE A 154 -0.05 9.87 2.99
CA ILE A 154 -0.91 9.65 4.16
C ILE A 154 -1.25 10.99 4.84
N ARG A 155 -0.27 11.90 5.00
CA ARG A 155 -0.49 13.22 5.61
C ARG A 155 -1.47 14.07 4.81
N ASP A 156 -1.36 14.06 3.49
CA ASP A 156 -2.28 14.79 2.60
C ASP A 156 -3.72 14.26 2.68
N ASN A 157 -3.90 13.00 3.08
CA ASN A 157 -5.20 12.36 3.25
C ASN A 157 -5.59 12.17 4.73
N SER A 158 -4.88 12.79 5.68
CA SER A 158 -5.07 12.56 7.12
C SER A 158 -6.48 12.84 7.61
N ASP A 159 -7.10 13.95 7.18
CA ASP A 159 -8.46 14.31 7.56
C ASP A 159 -9.49 13.29 7.06
N PHE A 160 -9.31 12.80 5.83
CA PHE A 160 -10.16 11.76 5.27
C PHE A 160 -10.01 10.44 6.01
N ILE A 161 -8.77 10.04 6.32
CA ILE A 161 -8.47 8.80 7.09
C ILE A 161 -9.05 8.93 8.51
N ALA A 162 -8.84 10.07 9.19
CA ALA A 162 -9.37 10.31 10.53
C ALA A 162 -10.89 10.18 10.56
N SER A 163 -11.56 10.86 9.63
CA SER A 163 -13.03 10.78 9.49
C SER A 163 -13.52 9.36 9.21
N ALA A 164 -12.84 8.62 8.31
CA ALA A 164 -13.22 7.27 7.92
C ALA A 164 -12.97 6.23 9.02
N LEU A 165 -12.01 6.48 9.91
CA LEU A 165 -11.69 5.66 11.08
C LEU A 165 -12.34 6.16 12.36
N GLU A 166 -13.10 7.27 12.31
CA GLU A 166 -13.79 7.90 13.44
C GLU A 166 -12.84 8.19 14.61
N VAL A 167 -11.67 8.77 14.32
CA VAL A 167 -10.67 9.22 15.29
C VAL A 167 -10.46 10.72 15.19
N GLU A 168 -9.91 11.33 16.24
CA GLU A 168 -9.65 12.77 16.26
C GLU A 168 -8.45 13.16 15.41
N SER A 169 -7.43 12.26 15.32
CA SER A 169 -6.19 12.56 14.61
C SER A 169 -5.49 11.32 14.03
N VAL A 170 -4.71 11.58 12.98
CA VAL A 170 -3.78 10.63 12.34
C VAL A 170 -2.36 11.12 12.56
N GLU A 171 -1.51 10.31 13.17
CA GLU A 171 -0.07 10.57 13.26
C GLU A 171 0.68 9.64 12.30
N VAL A 172 1.61 10.21 11.53
CA VAL A 172 2.38 9.47 10.53
C VAL A 172 3.85 9.45 10.93
N TYR A 173 4.38 8.28 11.15
CA TYR A 173 5.76 8.02 11.51
C TYR A 173 6.52 7.40 10.34
N VAL A 174 7.71 7.94 10.07
CA VAL A 174 8.61 7.43 9.04
C VAL A 174 9.57 6.43 9.69
N ALA A 175 9.52 5.18 9.25
CA ALA A 175 10.37 4.15 9.83
C ALA A 175 11.85 4.43 9.58
N GLY A 176 12.64 4.43 10.66
CA GLY A 176 14.07 4.75 10.64
C GLY A 176 14.40 6.23 10.88
N GLU A 177 13.42 7.14 10.82
CA GLU A 177 13.55 8.54 11.17
C GLU A 177 12.84 8.85 12.49
N ASP A 178 11.66 8.29 12.67
CA ASP A 178 10.83 8.46 13.84
C ASP A 178 10.87 7.23 14.77
N GLU A 179 10.32 7.37 15.97
CA GLU A 179 10.18 6.27 16.93
C GLU A 179 9.27 5.16 16.37
N ASP A 180 9.68 3.90 16.58
CA ASP A 180 8.86 2.74 16.18
C ASP A 180 7.72 2.51 17.19
N VAL A 181 6.54 2.98 16.87
CA VAL A 181 5.36 2.85 17.72
C VAL A 181 4.82 1.42 17.71
N GLY A 182 5.04 0.71 18.82
CA GLY A 182 4.52 -0.64 19.01
C GLY A 182 5.11 -1.70 18.07
N GLY A 183 6.34 -1.52 17.58
CA GLY A 183 7.02 -2.46 16.69
C GLY A 183 6.44 -2.51 15.28
N LYS A 184 5.74 -1.45 14.86
CA LYS A 184 5.02 -1.42 13.57
C LYS A 184 5.95 -1.31 12.36
N ALA A 185 7.12 -0.66 12.50
CA ALA A 185 8.12 -0.59 11.43
C ALA A 185 8.57 -1.98 10.96
N ARG A 186 8.65 -2.94 11.89
CA ARG A 186 9.06 -4.31 11.54
C ARG A 186 8.07 -5.02 10.65
N ILE A 187 6.76 -4.79 10.82
CA ILE A 187 5.71 -5.47 10.07
C ILE A 187 5.25 -4.70 8.83
N SER A 188 5.59 -3.41 8.71
CA SER A 188 5.26 -2.61 7.53
C SER A 188 6.07 -3.04 6.31
N PHE A 189 5.47 -2.90 5.15
CA PHE A 189 6.08 -3.09 3.82
C PHE A 189 5.64 -1.95 2.90
N PRO A 190 6.29 -1.75 1.75
CA PRO A 190 5.86 -0.76 0.78
C PRO A 190 4.36 -0.92 0.45
N LEU A 191 3.60 0.15 0.59
CA LEU A 191 2.14 0.21 0.44
C LEU A 191 1.34 -0.67 1.44
N GLU A 192 2.01 -1.21 2.46
CA GLU A 192 1.41 -1.96 3.57
C GLU A 192 1.91 -1.37 4.90
N PRO A 193 1.45 -0.19 5.33
CA PRO A 193 1.95 0.46 6.54
C PRO A 193 1.50 -0.27 7.80
N GLY A 194 2.27 -0.12 8.86
CA GLY A 194 1.87 -0.59 10.19
C GLY A 194 0.86 0.37 10.82
N ILE A 195 -0.25 -0.12 11.35
CA ILE A 195 -1.31 0.69 11.96
C ILE A 195 -1.45 0.33 13.44
N ALA A 196 -1.58 1.33 14.29
CA ALA A 196 -1.88 1.20 15.72
C ALA A 196 -2.92 2.24 16.14
N PHE A 197 -3.74 1.90 17.13
CA PHE A 197 -4.67 2.80 17.77
C PHE A 197 -4.19 3.14 19.18
N VAL A 198 -4.35 4.39 19.58
CA VAL A 198 -3.93 4.94 20.87
C VAL A 198 -5.06 5.73 21.50
#